data_7a4c06d0a96956ac26b22402ed76123d
#
_entry.id   7a4c06d0a96956ac26b22402ed76123d
#
_cell.length_a   1.000
_cell.length_b   1.000
_cell.length_c   1.000
_cell.angle_alpha   90.00
_cell.angle_beta   90.00
_cell.angle_gamma   90.00
#
_symmetry.space_group_name_H-M   'P 1'
#
loop_
_entity.id
_entity.type
_entity.pdbx_description
1 polymer ?
#
loop_
_entity_poly.entity_id
_entity_poly.type
_entity_poly.pdbx_seq_one_letter_code
_entity_poly.pdbx_strand_id
1 'polypeptide(L)'
;VRTRAVVLDENSTEFEIRELELDEPGVGEVLIRYVASGLCHSDLHSLDRSITPRLPMVMGHEGSGVVERVGPGVTRLSPGDHVVCSFVPSCGTCRYCATGRSALCDLGANALTGLMPNGGFRFHDDAGRDYGAWCTLGTHAQRATVPEGSVVKIDPWIPLEVAALVGCGVPTGWGSALTAGGVGVGDITVVYGAGGIGVNAIQGAVHGGAKYVIAIDPVAYKRDTALDFGATHVFATAEDAAEAITELSWGQGADQAIVTPGVAHEEIITAAVAAVGKGGTVVLTAFAGLDVTNIRLRSAEITQNQKTIKGALFGSLNPHYDIVKLLRLYDAGKLKLDELVTQRYTMDQVNEGYADMLEGRIIRGLIIHDTSSTAPE
;
A
#
# COMPACT_ATOMS: atom_id res chain seq x y z
N VAL A 1 -20.17 20.16 -2.09
CA VAL A 1 -19.99 19.90 -0.63
C VAL A 1 -18.62 20.41 -0.23
N ARG A 2 -18.48 21.05 0.96
CA ARG A 2 -17.17 21.44 1.49
C ARG A 2 -16.54 20.29 2.26
N THR A 3 -15.20 20.17 2.14
CA THR A 3 -14.40 19.14 2.82
C THR A 3 -13.04 19.69 3.23
N ARG A 4 -12.57 19.34 4.43
CA ARG A 4 -11.18 19.56 4.83
C ARG A 4 -10.32 18.45 4.23
N ALA A 5 -9.17 18.81 3.70
CA ALA A 5 -8.27 17.88 3.03
C ALA A 5 -6.81 18.23 3.26
N VAL A 6 -5.97 17.22 3.34
CA VAL A 6 -4.52 17.36 3.30
C VAL A 6 -4.10 17.50 1.84
N VAL A 7 -3.38 18.58 1.53
CA VAL A 7 -2.96 18.91 0.18
C VAL A 7 -1.44 19.06 0.06
N LEU A 8 -0.95 18.80 -1.14
CA LEU A 8 0.41 19.12 -1.55
C LEU A 8 0.32 20.11 -2.71
N ASP A 9 0.97 21.27 -2.60
CA ASP A 9 1.06 22.29 -3.64
C ASP A 9 2.48 22.34 -4.25
N GLU A 10 2.67 23.11 -5.30
CA GLU A 10 3.93 23.17 -6.07
C GLU A 10 5.13 23.58 -5.21
N ASN A 11 4.92 24.51 -4.27
CA ASN A 11 5.98 25.06 -3.42
C ASN A 11 5.96 24.52 -1.98
N SER A 12 5.09 23.56 -1.66
CA SER A 12 4.98 23.01 -0.32
C SER A 12 6.22 22.18 0.03
N THR A 13 6.75 22.40 1.22
CA THR A 13 7.81 21.60 1.86
C THR A 13 7.26 20.66 2.92
N GLU A 14 5.96 20.78 3.22
CA GLU A 14 5.18 19.95 4.13
C GLU A 14 3.74 19.84 3.61
N PHE A 15 2.98 18.92 4.16
CA PHE A 15 1.56 18.81 3.84
C PHE A 15 0.77 19.93 4.50
N GLU A 16 -0.13 20.53 3.73
CA GLU A 16 -1.01 21.63 4.19
C GLU A 16 -2.44 21.11 4.36
N ILE A 17 -3.21 21.76 5.21
CA ILE A 17 -4.65 21.47 5.35
C ILE A 17 -5.44 22.61 4.74
N ARG A 18 -6.34 22.30 3.82
CA ARG A 18 -7.22 23.28 3.17
C ARG A 18 -8.67 22.82 3.21
N GLU A 19 -9.57 23.79 3.21
CA GLU A 19 -10.98 23.57 2.89
C GLU A 19 -11.17 23.71 1.40
N LEU A 20 -11.78 22.70 0.79
CA LEU A 20 -12.03 22.63 -0.65
C LEU A 20 -13.51 22.39 -0.90
N GLU A 21 -13.98 22.84 -2.06
CA GLU A 21 -15.24 22.41 -2.61
C GLU A 21 -15.07 21.05 -3.28
N LEU A 22 -16.06 20.19 -3.07
CA LEU A 22 -16.11 18.83 -3.61
C LEU A 22 -17.36 18.67 -4.47
N ASP A 23 -17.16 18.28 -5.71
CA ASP A 23 -18.25 18.02 -6.65
C ASP A 23 -19.06 16.80 -6.26
N GLU A 24 -20.34 16.83 -6.66
CA GLU A 24 -21.21 15.66 -6.60
C GLU A 24 -20.71 14.53 -7.49
N PRO A 25 -21.00 13.25 -7.13
CA PRO A 25 -20.56 12.12 -7.92
C PRO A 25 -21.18 12.11 -9.31
N GLY A 26 -20.32 12.10 -10.33
CA GLY A 26 -20.68 11.92 -11.73
C GLY A 26 -20.99 10.47 -12.09
N VAL A 27 -21.06 10.18 -13.39
CA VAL A 27 -21.35 8.82 -13.89
C VAL A 27 -20.25 7.83 -13.44
N GLY A 28 -20.64 6.75 -12.76
CA GLY A 28 -19.71 5.73 -12.27
C GLY A 28 -18.86 6.18 -11.10
N GLU A 29 -19.27 7.21 -10.36
CA GLU A 29 -18.57 7.75 -9.20
C GLU A 29 -19.40 7.62 -7.92
N VAL A 30 -18.74 7.65 -6.78
CA VAL A 30 -19.38 7.61 -5.48
C VAL A 30 -18.77 8.65 -4.55
N LEU A 31 -19.58 9.27 -3.71
CA LEU A 31 -19.15 10.13 -2.62
C LEU A 31 -18.97 9.28 -1.36
N ILE A 32 -17.77 9.31 -0.81
CA ILE A 32 -17.40 8.59 0.40
C ILE A 32 -17.09 9.59 1.50
N ARG A 33 -17.64 9.34 2.69
CA ARG A 33 -17.18 9.93 3.94
C ARG A 33 -16.16 8.98 4.56
N TYR A 34 -14.90 9.41 4.60
CA TYR A 34 -13.84 8.61 5.20
C TYR A 34 -13.94 8.57 6.72
N VAL A 35 -13.59 7.41 7.29
CA VAL A 35 -13.45 7.18 8.73
C VAL A 35 -11.98 7.12 9.11
N ALA A 36 -11.17 6.45 8.30
CA ALA A 36 -9.74 6.36 8.53
C ALA A 36 -8.96 6.39 7.21
N SER A 37 -7.72 6.87 7.30
CA SER A 37 -6.77 6.90 6.19
C SER A 37 -5.38 6.51 6.68
N GLY A 38 -4.76 5.52 6.01
CA GLY A 38 -3.42 5.03 6.33
C GLY A 38 -2.33 5.99 5.84
N LEU A 39 -1.32 6.23 6.66
CA LEU A 39 -0.09 6.90 6.26
C LEU A 39 0.80 5.92 5.49
N CYS A 40 1.27 6.31 4.30
CA CYS A 40 2.10 5.48 3.45
C CYS A 40 3.34 6.24 2.95
N HIS A 41 4.44 5.52 2.76
CA HIS A 41 5.69 6.10 2.24
C HIS A 41 5.53 6.68 0.83
N SER A 42 4.57 6.18 0.05
CA SER A 42 4.27 6.70 -1.29
C SER A 42 3.79 8.17 -1.29
N ASP A 43 3.14 8.62 -0.21
CA ASP A 43 2.78 10.03 -0.06
C ASP A 43 4.03 10.90 0.18
N LEU A 44 5.00 10.40 0.98
CA LEU A 44 6.29 11.05 1.18
C LEU A 44 7.10 11.17 -0.12
N HIS A 45 7.05 10.17 -0.99
CA HIS A 45 7.68 10.22 -2.31
C HIS A 45 7.10 11.34 -3.19
N SER A 46 5.86 11.75 -2.96
CA SER A 46 5.28 12.93 -3.62
C SER A 46 5.81 14.24 -3.01
N LEU A 47 6.03 14.27 -1.70
CA LEU A 47 6.56 15.42 -0.99
C LEU A 47 8.04 15.68 -1.33
N ASP A 48 8.89 14.64 -1.35
CA ASP A 48 10.31 14.71 -1.68
C ASP A 48 10.59 14.74 -3.20
N ARG A 49 9.53 14.65 -4.02
CA ARG A 49 9.58 14.70 -5.49
C ARG A 49 10.27 13.49 -6.15
N SER A 50 10.52 12.41 -5.46
CA SER A 50 10.95 11.14 -6.07
C SER A 50 9.82 10.49 -6.89
N ILE A 51 8.57 10.87 -6.60
CA ILE A 51 7.40 10.75 -7.49
C ILE A 51 6.86 12.16 -7.74
N THR A 52 6.65 12.52 -9.01
CA THR A 52 6.15 13.84 -9.42
C THR A 52 4.70 13.77 -9.87
N PRO A 53 3.73 13.95 -8.96
CA PRO A 53 2.32 14.07 -9.35
C PRO A 53 2.03 15.42 -10.01
N ARG A 54 0.89 15.53 -10.69
CA ARG A 54 0.32 16.83 -11.05
C ARG A 54 -0.10 17.56 -9.77
N LEU A 55 0.35 18.80 -9.60
CA LEU A 55 -0.01 19.62 -8.45
C LEU A 55 -0.96 20.75 -8.84
N PRO A 56 -1.80 21.24 -7.92
CA PRO A 56 -1.96 20.75 -6.53
C PRO A 56 -2.71 19.43 -6.46
N MET A 57 -2.50 18.70 -5.36
CA MET A 57 -3.02 17.34 -5.15
C MET A 57 -3.58 17.18 -3.74
N VAL A 58 -4.76 16.59 -3.60
CA VAL A 58 -5.29 16.04 -2.34
C VAL A 58 -4.65 14.69 -2.09
N MET A 59 -4.01 14.52 -0.94
CA MET A 59 -3.16 13.37 -0.64
C MET A 59 -3.93 12.19 -0.02
N GLY A 60 -3.19 11.09 0.16
CA GLY A 60 -3.72 9.85 0.74
C GLY A 60 -4.33 8.90 -0.28
N HIS A 61 -4.06 7.61 -0.11
CA HIS A 61 -4.52 6.55 -1.02
C HIS A 61 -4.92 5.24 -0.32
N GLU A 62 -4.86 5.21 0.99
CA GLU A 62 -5.36 4.11 1.82
C GLU A 62 -6.54 4.63 2.63
N GLY A 63 -7.75 4.21 2.33
CA GLY A 63 -8.93 4.75 3.02
C GLY A 63 -10.04 3.76 3.19
N SER A 64 -10.80 3.94 4.25
CA SER A 64 -12.05 3.25 4.52
C SER A 64 -13.10 4.25 4.95
N GLY A 65 -14.35 3.95 4.67
CA GLY A 65 -15.43 4.88 4.99
C GLY A 65 -16.79 4.32 4.67
N VAL A 66 -17.74 5.24 4.60
CA VAL A 66 -19.13 4.95 4.30
C VAL A 66 -19.55 5.71 3.03
N VAL A 67 -20.22 5.02 2.12
CA VAL A 67 -20.80 5.65 0.93
C VAL A 67 -21.92 6.59 1.38
N GLU A 68 -21.81 7.86 1.04
CA GLU A 68 -22.89 8.85 1.31
C GLU A 68 -23.83 8.99 0.10
N ARG A 69 -23.29 9.03 -1.12
CA ARG A 69 -24.06 9.17 -2.36
C ARG A 69 -23.43 8.38 -3.51
N VAL A 70 -24.24 8.05 -4.47
CA VAL A 70 -23.81 7.34 -5.68
C VAL A 70 -24.24 8.14 -6.92
N GLY A 71 -23.36 8.22 -7.90
CA GLY A 71 -23.65 8.83 -9.19
C GLY A 71 -24.42 7.91 -10.14
N PRO A 72 -24.87 8.44 -11.28
CA PRO A 72 -25.57 7.64 -12.29
C PRO A 72 -24.71 6.46 -12.76
N GLY A 73 -25.33 5.30 -12.98
CA GLY A 73 -24.67 4.09 -13.49
C GLY A 73 -23.92 3.26 -12.44
N VAL A 74 -23.79 3.71 -11.21
CA VAL A 74 -23.27 2.91 -10.09
C VAL A 74 -24.28 1.81 -9.75
N THR A 75 -23.81 0.56 -9.70
CA THR A 75 -24.71 -0.60 -9.48
C THR A 75 -24.25 -1.52 -8.36
N ARG A 76 -22.98 -1.44 -7.94
CA ARG A 76 -22.40 -2.32 -6.93
C ARG A 76 -22.42 -1.74 -5.52
N LEU A 77 -22.69 -0.45 -5.39
CA LEU A 77 -22.64 0.30 -4.14
C LEU A 77 -23.94 1.06 -3.91
N SER A 78 -24.27 1.26 -2.64
CA SER A 78 -25.43 2.02 -2.18
C SER A 78 -25.04 2.91 -0.99
N PRO A 79 -25.73 4.02 -0.75
CA PRO A 79 -25.55 4.82 0.46
C PRO A 79 -25.67 3.93 1.72
N GLY A 80 -24.78 4.14 2.69
CA GLY A 80 -24.65 3.35 3.90
C GLY A 80 -23.70 2.15 3.81
N ASP A 81 -23.23 1.77 2.62
CA ASP A 81 -22.27 0.69 2.47
C ASP A 81 -20.92 1.04 3.11
N HIS A 82 -20.38 0.13 3.90
CA HIS A 82 -19.00 0.18 4.38
C HIS A 82 -18.04 -0.22 3.26
N VAL A 83 -16.99 0.54 3.07
CA VAL A 83 -16.07 0.37 1.94
C VAL A 83 -14.61 0.58 2.31
N VAL A 84 -13.74 -0.07 1.53
CA VAL A 84 -12.31 0.19 1.45
C VAL A 84 -12.00 0.74 0.06
N CYS A 85 -11.16 1.77 0.01
CA CYS A 85 -10.63 2.32 -1.23
C CYS A 85 -9.29 1.68 -1.57
N SER A 86 -9.18 1.13 -2.77
CA SER A 86 -7.94 0.57 -3.32
C SER A 86 -7.26 1.60 -4.21
N PHE A 87 -5.96 1.86 -3.98
CA PHE A 87 -5.20 2.77 -4.85
C PHE A 87 -5.06 2.25 -6.27
N VAL A 88 -5.21 0.95 -6.47
CA VAL A 88 -5.30 0.34 -7.79
C VAL A 88 -6.78 0.12 -8.11
N PRO A 89 -7.32 0.79 -9.14
CA PRO A 89 -8.68 0.56 -9.58
C PRO A 89 -8.82 -0.81 -10.26
N SER A 90 -10.08 -1.26 -10.41
CA SER A 90 -10.41 -2.46 -11.20
C SER A 90 -11.65 -2.19 -12.04
N CYS A 91 -11.46 -1.94 -13.34
CA CYS A 91 -12.57 -1.66 -14.26
C CYS A 91 -13.33 -2.92 -14.69
N GLY A 92 -12.77 -4.11 -14.53
CA GLY A 92 -13.34 -5.39 -14.94
C GLY A 92 -13.24 -5.70 -16.44
N THR A 93 -12.95 -4.74 -17.31
CA THR A 93 -13.09 -4.85 -18.78
C THR A 93 -11.78 -4.72 -19.55
N CYS A 94 -10.76 -4.05 -19.01
CA CYS A 94 -9.46 -3.93 -19.70
C CYS A 94 -8.75 -5.29 -19.78
N ARG A 95 -7.74 -5.38 -20.64
CA ARG A 95 -6.95 -6.60 -20.83
C ARG A 95 -6.46 -7.21 -19.51
N TYR A 96 -5.99 -6.39 -18.60
CA TYR A 96 -5.42 -6.86 -17.35
C TYR A 96 -6.50 -7.38 -16.40
N CYS A 97 -7.59 -6.64 -16.23
CA CYS A 97 -8.73 -7.11 -15.42
C CYS A 97 -9.31 -8.41 -15.99
N ALA A 98 -9.55 -8.48 -17.30
CA ALA A 98 -10.13 -9.65 -17.96
C ALA A 98 -9.24 -10.91 -17.88
N THR A 99 -7.94 -10.75 -17.60
CA THR A 99 -6.98 -11.87 -17.45
C THR A 99 -6.56 -12.13 -16.00
N GLY A 100 -7.30 -11.57 -15.00
CA GLY A 100 -7.04 -11.81 -13.57
C GLY A 100 -5.82 -11.06 -13.02
N ARG A 101 -5.41 -9.96 -13.66
CA ARG A 101 -4.27 -9.13 -13.27
C ARG A 101 -4.71 -7.69 -13.01
N SER A 102 -5.80 -7.50 -12.26
CA SER A 102 -6.40 -6.18 -12.06
C SER A 102 -5.51 -5.19 -11.27
N ALA A 103 -4.45 -5.66 -10.58
CA ALA A 103 -3.40 -4.77 -10.08
C ALA A 103 -2.77 -3.88 -11.18
N LEU A 104 -2.88 -4.27 -12.45
CA LEU A 104 -2.35 -3.55 -13.61
C LEU A 104 -3.47 -2.89 -14.44
N CYS A 105 -4.63 -2.61 -13.83
CA CYS A 105 -5.77 -2.00 -14.53
C CYS A 105 -5.38 -0.69 -15.23
N ASP A 106 -5.82 -0.51 -16.48
CA ASP A 106 -5.50 0.67 -17.28
C ASP A 106 -5.98 1.99 -16.64
N LEU A 107 -7.03 1.97 -15.81
CA LEU A 107 -7.48 3.14 -15.05
C LEU A 107 -6.44 3.64 -14.04
N GLY A 108 -5.47 2.82 -13.65
CA GLY A 108 -4.34 3.22 -12.79
C GLY A 108 -3.43 4.28 -13.42
N ALA A 109 -3.51 4.51 -14.73
CA ALA A 109 -2.75 5.55 -15.42
C ALA A 109 -3.03 6.97 -14.88
N ASN A 110 -4.19 7.19 -14.26
CA ASN A 110 -4.57 8.48 -13.70
C ASN A 110 -4.08 8.72 -12.27
N ALA A 111 -3.37 7.77 -11.66
CA ALA A 111 -2.93 7.87 -10.26
C ALA A 111 -2.12 9.14 -9.98
N LEU A 112 -1.19 9.49 -10.87
CA LEU A 112 -0.31 10.65 -10.71
C LEU A 112 -0.95 11.98 -11.12
N THR A 113 -1.98 11.97 -11.93
CA THR A 113 -2.68 13.19 -12.36
C THR A 113 -3.87 13.50 -11.47
N GLY A 114 -4.43 12.49 -10.82
CA GLY A 114 -5.67 12.60 -10.06
C GLY A 114 -6.90 12.94 -10.92
N LEU A 115 -6.77 12.76 -12.24
CA LEU A 115 -7.86 12.99 -13.19
C LEU A 115 -8.86 11.83 -13.12
N MET A 116 -10.14 12.14 -13.02
CA MET A 116 -11.18 11.11 -13.01
C MET A 116 -11.24 10.36 -14.35
N PRO A 117 -11.63 9.08 -14.39
CA PRO A 117 -11.69 8.29 -15.62
C PRO A 117 -12.60 8.88 -16.70
N ASN A 118 -13.66 9.60 -16.29
CA ASN A 118 -14.59 10.30 -17.18
C ASN A 118 -14.21 11.77 -17.44
N GLY A 119 -13.01 12.18 -16.99
CA GLY A 119 -12.48 13.52 -17.13
C GLY A 119 -12.79 14.46 -15.96
N GLY A 120 -12.02 15.56 -15.88
CA GLY A 120 -12.15 16.58 -14.85
C GLY A 120 -11.59 16.18 -13.48
N PHE A 121 -11.65 17.12 -12.57
CA PHE A 121 -11.28 16.98 -11.17
C PHE A 121 -12.54 17.14 -10.31
N ARG A 122 -12.46 16.77 -9.04
CA ARG A 122 -13.61 16.83 -8.12
C ARG A 122 -13.37 17.75 -6.93
N PHE A 123 -12.13 18.15 -6.72
CA PHE A 123 -11.76 19.11 -5.67
C PHE A 123 -11.39 20.45 -6.29
N HIS A 124 -11.90 21.54 -5.73
CA HIS A 124 -11.67 22.90 -6.20
C HIS A 124 -11.48 23.85 -4.99
N ASP A 125 -10.67 24.89 -5.14
CA ASP A 125 -10.66 25.99 -4.17
C ASP A 125 -11.74 27.04 -4.48
N ASP A 126 -11.88 28.04 -3.60
CA ASP A 126 -12.86 29.11 -3.76
C ASP A 126 -12.64 29.98 -5.02
N ALA A 127 -11.45 29.90 -5.64
CA ALA A 127 -11.14 30.55 -6.91
C ALA A 127 -11.43 29.67 -8.13
N GLY A 128 -11.88 28.43 -7.92
CA GLY A 128 -12.16 27.45 -8.97
C GLY A 128 -10.91 26.77 -9.54
N ARG A 129 -9.77 26.78 -8.81
CA ARG A 129 -8.56 26.03 -9.19
C ARG A 129 -8.78 24.55 -8.89
N ASP A 130 -8.47 23.71 -9.88
CA ASP A 130 -8.58 22.26 -9.80
C ASP A 130 -7.46 21.63 -8.97
N TYR A 131 -7.84 20.74 -8.04
CA TYR A 131 -6.95 19.85 -7.29
C TYR A 131 -7.12 18.41 -7.77
N GLY A 132 -6.02 17.73 -8.07
CA GLY A 132 -6.03 16.29 -8.30
C GLY A 132 -6.34 15.52 -7.01
N ALA A 133 -6.77 14.28 -7.13
CA ALA A 133 -6.89 13.35 -6.01
C ALA A 133 -5.83 12.26 -6.15
N TRP A 134 -4.94 12.11 -5.18
CA TRP A 134 -3.87 11.11 -5.22
C TRP A 134 -4.46 9.71 -5.44
N CYS A 135 -3.98 9.00 -6.44
CA CYS A 135 -4.53 7.73 -6.91
C CYS A 135 -6.04 7.79 -7.25
N THR A 136 -6.57 8.97 -7.64
CA THR A 136 -8.00 9.25 -7.84
C THR A 136 -8.86 9.06 -6.58
N LEU A 137 -8.25 9.08 -5.39
CA LEU A 137 -8.89 8.80 -4.10
C LEU A 137 -8.86 9.99 -3.13
N GLY A 138 -7.67 10.55 -2.86
CA GLY A 138 -7.52 11.66 -1.91
C GLY A 138 -8.02 11.31 -0.50
N THR A 139 -7.59 10.18 0.06
CA THR A 139 -8.16 9.64 1.32
C THR A 139 -7.82 10.44 2.57
N HIS A 140 -6.89 11.39 2.49
CA HIS A 140 -6.61 12.33 3.57
C HIS A 140 -7.56 13.54 3.54
N ALA A 141 -8.73 13.40 2.91
CA ALA A 141 -9.87 14.31 3.02
C ALA A 141 -10.97 13.71 3.89
N GLN A 142 -11.82 14.54 4.48
CA GLN A 142 -12.99 14.03 5.21
C GLN A 142 -14.00 13.35 4.26
N ARG A 143 -14.11 13.86 3.03
CA ARG A 143 -14.95 13.32 1.95
C ARG A 143 -14.23 13.40 0.63
N ALA A 144 -14.49 12.45 -0.24
CA ALA A 144 -14.03 12.48 -1.63
C ALA A 144 -15.07 11.84 -2.57
N THR A 145 -15.15 12.37 -3.78
CA THR A 145 -15.83 11.72 -4.90
C THR A 145 -14.80 10.91 -5.67
N VAL A 146 -15.02 9.59 -5.77
CA VAL A 146 -14.05 8.62 -6.29
C VAL A 146 -14.69 7.68 -7.32
N PRO A 147 -13.91 7.06 -8.22
CA PRO A 147 -14.45 6.09 -9.19
C PRO A 147 -14.94 4.81 -8.48
N GLU A 148 -16.10 4.28 -8.87
CA GLU A 148 -16.63 3.00 -8.36
C GLU A 148 -15.60 1.86 -8.50
N GLY A 149 -14.78 1.87 -9.56
CA GLY A 149 -13.74 0.87 -9.80
C GLY A 149 -12.65 0.78 -8.74
N SER A 150 -12.47 1.83 -7.94
CA SER A 150 -11.51 1.88 -6.84
C SER A 150 -12.15 1.52 -5.48
N VAL A 151 -13.43 1.21 -5.42
CA VAL A 151 -14.17 1.04 -4.16
C VAL A 151 -14.63 -0.40 -3.99
N VAL A 152 -14.28 -0.98 -2.86
CA VAL A 152 -14.61 -2.36 -2.49
C VAL A 152 -15.56 -2.35 -1.30
N LYS A 153 -16.79 -2.86 -1.50
CA LYS A 153 -17.75 -3.06 -0.41
C LYS A 153 -17.24 -4.16 0.54
N ILE A 154 -17.33 -3.90 1.81
CA ILE A 154 -16.93 -4.82 2.88
C ILE A 154 -18.06 -5.13 3.84
N ASP A 155 -17.89 -6.16 4.64
CA ASP A 155 -18.87 -6.56 5.64
C ASP A 155 -18.97 -5.48 6.74
N PRO A 156 -20.20 -5.08 7.17
CA PRO A 156 -20.40 -3.90 8.04
C PRO A 156 -19.88 -4.08 9.47
N TRP A 157 -19.59 -5.30 9.92
CA TRP A 157 -19.00 -5.57 11.23
C TRP A 157 -17.47 -5.44 11.27
N ILE A 158 -16.81 -5.32 10.12
CA ILE A 158 -15.37 -5.08 10.05
C ILE A 158 -15.09 -3.64 10.50
N PRO A 159 -14.19 -3.42 11.48
CA PRO A 159 -13.84 -2.08 11.91
C PRO A 159 -13.20 -1.27 10.78
N LEU A 160 -13.79 -0.11 10.46
CA LEU A 160 -13.31 0.73 9.36
C LEU A 160 -11.88 1.24 9.59
N GLU A 161 -11.47 1.51 10.84
CA GLU A 161 -10.11 1.97 11.11
C GLU A 161 -9.04 1.05 10.54
N VAL A 162 -9.08 -0.23 10.91
CA VAL A 162 -8.08 -1.22 10.44
C VAL A 162 -8.29 -1.61 8.97
N ALA A 163 -9.52 -1.54 8.49
CA ALA A 163 -9.86 -1.85 7.11
C ALA A 163 -9.16 -0.91 6.11
N ALA A 164 -8.88 0.35 6.50
CA ALA A 164 -8.15 1.30 5.65
C ALA A 164 -6.82 0.74 5.15
N LEU A 165 -6.09 0.00 5.99
CA LEU A 165 -4.78 -0.57 5.67
C LEU A 165 -4.83 -1.64 4.56
N VAL A 166 -6.00 -2.23 4.32
CA VAL A 166 -6.20 -3.23 3.27
C VAL A 166 -6.39 -2.59 1.88
N GLY A 167 -6.40 -1.26 1.81
CA GLY A 167 -6.39 -0.50 0.56
C GLY A 167 -5.03 -0.46 -0.15
N CYS A 168 -3.92 -0.67 0.57
CA CYS A 168 -2.56 -0.62 -0.01
C CYS A 168 -1.57 -1.55 0.69
N GLY A 169 -1.10 -1.19 1.90
CA GLY A 169 0.07 -1.81 2.53
C GLY A 169 -0.09 -3.29 2.83
N VAL A 170 -1.26 -3.70 3.32
CA VAL A 170 -1.54 -5.10 3.69
C VAL A 170 -1.53 -6.01 2.46
N PRO A 171 -2.34 -5.79 1.41
CA PRO A 171 -2.30 -6.63 0.21
C PRO A 171 -0.96 -6.58 -0.49
N THR A 172 -0.28 -5.43 -0.49
CA THR A 172 1.04 -5.29 -1.11
C THR A 172 2.06 -6.23 -0.48
N GLY A 173 2.18 -6.26 0.84
CA GLY A 173 3.11 -7.16 1.54
C GLY A 173 2.69 -8.63 1.41
N TRP A 174 1.46 -8.94 1.78
CA TRP A 174 0.91 -10.29 1.72
C TRP A 174 1.04 -10.93 0.34
N GLY A 175 0.61 -10.22 -0.69
CA GLY A 175 0.67 -10.71 -2.05
C GLY A 175 2.08 -10.81 -2.61
N SER A 176 3.01 -9.94 -2.14
CA SER A 176 4.42 -10.03 -2.53
C SER A 176 5.05 -11.35 -2.08
N ALA A 177 4.66 -11.89 -0.92
CA ALA A 177 5.09 -13.20 -0.48
C ALA A 177 4.35 -14.33 -1.25
N LEU A 178 3.03 -14.35 -1.17
CA LEU A 178 2.23 -15.48 -1.65
C LEU A 178 2.04 -15.52 -3.18
N THR A 179 1.68 -14.38 -3.78
CA THR A 179 1.29 -14.35 -5.19
C THR A 179 2.47 -14.03 -6.10
N ALA A 180 3.27 -13.04 -5.75
CA ALA A 180 4.43 -12.67 -6.53
C ALA A 180 5.62 -13.61 -6.25
N GLY A 181 5.94 -13.85 -4.98
CA GLY A 181 7.04 -14.70 -4.55
C GLY A 181 6.75 -16.19 -4.68
N GLY A 182 5.48 -16.58 -4.55
CA GLY A 182 5.08 -17.99 -4.65
C GLY A 182 5.51 -18.83 -3.45
N VAL A 183 5.55 -18.22 -2.25
CA VAL A 183 5.95 -18.90 -1.01
C VAL A 183 5.09 -20.16 -0.80
N GLY A 184 5.77 -21.28 -0.58
CA GLY A 184 5.19 -22.58 -0.34
C GLY A 184 5.64 -23.23 0.97
N VAL A 185 5.09 -24.42 1.23
CA VAL A 185 5.39 -25.18 2.44
C VAL A 185 6.85 -25.65 2.46
N GLY A 186 7.56 -25.25 3.52
CA GLY A 186 8.94 -25.63 3.73
C GLY A 186 9.98 -24.63 3.21
N ASP A 187 9.56 -23.57 2.54
CA ASP A 187 10.43 -22.53 1.98
C ASP A 187 11.15 -21.69 3.05
N ILE A 188 12.23 -21.08 2.65
CA ILE A 188 12.97 -20.06 3.40
C ILE A 188 12.73 -18.71 2.69
N THR A 189 12.09 -17.81 3.39
CA THR A 189 11.77 -16.48 2.87
C THR A 189 12.54 -15.40 3.64
N VAL A 190 13.24 -14.53 2.90
CA VAL A 190 13.94 -13.36 3.47
C VAL A 190 13.14 -12.10 3.15
N VAL A 191 12.86 -11.27 4.14
CA VAL A 191 12.15 -9.99 4.00
C VAL A 191 13.09 -8.85 4.35
N TYR A 192 13.41 -8.01 3.38
CA TYR A 192 14.23 -6.81 3.55
C TYR A 192 13.32 -5.61 3.84
N GLY A 193 13.42 -5.06 5.05
CA GLY A 193 12.54 -4.03 5.57
C GLY A 193 11.32 -4.62 6.31
N ALA A 194 11.21 -4.37 7.62
CA ALA A 194 10.12 -4.83 8.47
C ALA A 194 9.14 -3.70 8.84
N GLY A 195 8.93 -2.75 7.92
CA GLY A 195 7.88 -1.73 8.03
C GLY A 195 6.50 -2.27 7.66
N GLY A 196 5.54 -1.37 7.43
CA GLY A 196 4.13 -1.71 7.19
C GLY A 196 3.87 -2.70 6.04
N ILE A 197 4.70 -2.70 4.98
CA ILE A 197 4.61 -3.70 3.90
C ILE A 197 5.32 -4.99 4.33
N GLY A 198 6.53 -4.88 4.92
CA GLY A 198 7.36 -6.03 5.28
C GLY A 198 6.71 -6.96 6.30
N VAL A 199 6.07 -6.42 7.35
CA VAL A 199 5.37 -7.25 8.33
C VAL A 199 4.19 -8.01 7.72
N ASN A 200 3.56 -7.46 6.68
CA ASN A 200 2.51 -8.18 5.94
C ASN A 200 3.09 -9.21 4.96
N ALA A 201 4.31 -8.99 4.43
CA ALA A 201 5.02 -10.03 3.69
C ALA A 201 5.43 -11.19 4.62
N ILE A 202 5.83 -10.91 5.86
CA ILE A 202 6.09 -11.90 6.90
C ILE A 202 4.81 -12.73 7.19
N GLN A 203 3.67 -12.07 7.46
CA GLN A 203 2.39 -12.77 7.66
C GLN A 203 2.02 -13.64 6.45
N GLY A 204 2.20 -13.11 5.23
CA GLY A 204 1.95 -13.86 4.00
C GLY A 204 2.85 -15.10 3.88
N ALA A 205 4.15 -14.97 4.17
CA ALA A 205 5.10 -16.09 4.15
C ALA A 205 4.75 -17.18 5.18
N VAL A 206 4.43 -16.77 6.41
CA VAL A 206 3.98 -17.70 7.46
C VAL A 206 2.70 -18.44 7.03
N HIS A 207 1.74 -17.71 6.48
CA HIS A 207 0.48 -18.31 6.01
C HIS A 207 0.71 -19.26 4.82
N GLY A 208 1.69 -18.97 3.95
CA GLY A 208 2.13 -19.84 2.86
C GLY A 208 2.82 -21.13 3.32
N GLY A 209 3.20 -21.19 4.58
CA GLY A 209 3.87 -22.37 5.17
C GLY A 209 5.39 -22.32 5.07
N ALA A 210 5.99 -21.14 4.93
CA ALA A 210 7.44 -20.99 5.00
C ALA A 210 7.98 -21.62 6.30
N LYS A 211 9.05 -22.40 6.17
CA LYS A 211 9.73 -23.04 7.28
C LYS A 211 10.49 -22.01 8.13
N TYR A 212 11.16 -21.10 7.45
CA TYR A 212 11.85 -19.97 8.06
C TYR A 212 11.48 -18.67 7.37
N VAL A 213 11.16 -17.66 8.18
CA VAL A 213 10.93 -16.29 7.74
C VAL A 213 11.97 -15.41 8.41
N ILE A 214 12.91 -14.89 7.63
CA ILE A 214 14.05 -14.10 8.09
C ILE A 214 13.76 -12.63 7.76
N ALA A 215 13.66 -11.78 8.79
CA ALA A 215 13.46 -10.35 8.59
C ALA A 215 14.75 -9.56 8.83
N ILE A 216 15.04 -8.62 7.94
CA ILE A 216 16.22 -7.75 8.01
C ILE A 216 15.74 -6.29 8.06
N ASP A 217 16.02 -5.61 9.17
CA ASP A 217 15.71 -4.18 9.35
C ASP A 217 16.70 -3.52 10.30
N PRO A 218 17.27 -2.35 10.01
CA PRO A 218 18.23 -1.68 10.88
C PRO A 218 17.60 -1.21 12.21
N VAL A 219 16.29 -0.98 12.27
CA VAL A 219 15.60 -0.47 13.44
C VAL A 219 15.21 -1.62 14.38
N ALA A 220 15.73 -1.61 15.61
CA ALA A 220 15.50 -2.67 16.61
C ALA A 220 14.00 -2.89 16.87
N TYR A 221 13.24 -1.82 17.10
CA TYR A 221 11.78 -1.88 17.30
C TYR A 221 11.07 -2.63 16.18
N LYS A 222 11.45 -2.41 14.92
CA LYS A 222 10.84 -3.11 13.77
C LYS A 222 11.23 -4.59 13.73
N ARG A 223 12.45 -4.93 14.14
CA ARG A 223 12.87 -6.34 14.27
C ARG A 223 12.08 -7.08 15.34
N ASP A 224 11.89 -6.44 16.51
CA ASP A 224 11.09 -7.02 17.59
C ASP A 224 9.64 -7.23 17.14
N THR A 225 9.05 -6.22 16.49
CA THR A 225 7.71 -6.32 15.91
C THR A 225 7.62 -7.44 14.86
N ALA A 226 8.65 -7.62 14.02
CA ALA A 226 8.66 -8.69 13.01
C ALA A 226 8.49 -10.09 13.63
N LEU A 227 9.04 -10.33 14.81
CA LEU A 227 8.86 -11.59 15.57
C LEU A 227 7.39 -11.78 15.96
N ASP A 228 6.71 -10.71 16.40
CA ASP A 228 5.28 -10.76 16.76
C ASP A 228 4.39 -11.10 15.55
N PHE A 229 4.84 -10.75 14.34
CA PHE A 229 4.15 -11.07 13.08
C PHE A 229 4.58 -12.41 12.47
N GLY A 230 5.49 -13.15 13.12
CA GLY A 230 5.85 -14.53 12.78
C GLY A 230 7.19 -14.70 12.07
N ALA A 231 8.06 -13.69 12.06
CA ALA A 231 9.45 -13.90 11.67
C ALA A 231 10.10 -14.89 12.65
N THR A 232 10.88 -15.81 12.10
CA THR A 232 11.61 -16.82 12.91
C THR A 232 13.00 -16.33 13.33
N HIS A 233 13.58 -15.44 12.52
CA HIS A 233 14.89 -14.85 12.73
C HIS A 233 14.86 -13.38 12.32
N VAL A 234 15.61 -12.55 13.03
CA VAL A 234 15.74 -11.13 12.72
C VAL A 234 17.19 -10.68 12.77
N PHE A 235 17.57 -9.82 11.83
CA PHE A 235 18.93 -9.29 11.72
C PHE A 235 18.92 -7.79 11.44
N ALA A 236 20.00 -7.11 11.82
CA ALA A 236 20.13 -5.68 11.57
C ALA A 236 20.54 -5.38 10.11
N THR A 237 21.40 -6.23 9.56
CA THR A 237 21.97 -6.06 8.21
C THR A 237 21.89 -7.35 7.40
N ALA A 238 22.06 -7.23 6.09
CA ALA A 238 22.11 -8.38 5.19
C ALA A 238 23.36 -9.26 5.46
N GLU A 239 24.46 -8.65 5.85
CA GLU A 239 25.71 -9.32 6.20
C GLU A 239 25.52 -10.22 7.42
N ASP A 240 24.86 -9.71 8.46
CA ASP A 240 24.55 -10.47 9.68
C ASP A 240 23.63 -11.68 9.39
N ALA A 241 22.73 -11.55 8.41
CA ALA A 241 21.81 -12.61 8.03
C ALA A 241 22.46 -13.71 7.15
N ALA A 242 23.57 -13.40 6.45
CA ALA A 242 24.11 -14.27 5.40
C ALA A 242 24.56 -15.65 5.91
N GLU A 243 25.19 -15.70 7.11
CA GLU A 243 25.60 -16.97 7.72
C GLU A 243 24.39 -17.81 8.12
N ALA A 244 23.39 -17.20 8.76
CA ALA A 244 22.16 -17.89 9.15
C ALA A 244 21.37 -18.40 7.93
N ILE A 245 21.28 -17.63 6.85
CA ILE A 245 20.63 -18.08 5.60
C ILE A 245 21.38 -19.31 5.05
N THR A 246 22.70 -19.28 5.06
CA THR A 246 23.54 -20.40 4.58
C THR A 246 23.32 -21.65 5.43
N GLU A 247 23.34 -21.51 6.75
CA GLU A 247 23.15 -22.64 7.69
C GLU A 247 21.75 -23.24 7.55
N LEU A 248 20.71 -22.40 7.63
CA LEU A 248 19.30 -22.82 7.59
C LEU A 248 18.90 -23.48 6.28
N SER A 249 19.57 -23.08 5.17
CA SER A 249 19.35 -23.62 3.81
C SER A 249 20.32 -24.76 3.45
N TRP A 250 21.16 -25.20 4.36
CA TRP A 250 22.24 -26.18 4.07
C TRP A 250 23.13 -25.76 2.91
N GLY A 251 23.44 -24.46 2.80
CA GLY A 251 24.27 -23.88 1.74
C GLY A 251 23.55 -23.64 0.41
N GLN A 252 22.23 -23.85 0.34
CA GLN A 252 21.48 -23.71 -0.93
C GLN A 252 20.96 -22.29 -1.18
N GLY A 253 20.89 -21.44 -0.16
CA GLY A 253 20.28 -20.11 -0.20
C GLY A 253 18.77 -20.15 0.04
N ALA A 254 18.15 -18.98 0.17
CA ALA A 254 16.71 -18.84 0.37
C ALA A 254 15.92 -19.13 -0.93
N ASP A 255 14.65 -19.48 -0.77
CA ASP A 255 13.74 -19.70 -1.90
C ASP A 255 13.18 -18.36 -2.40
N GLN A 256 12.85 -17.42 -1.50
CA GLN A 256 12.38 -16.09 -1.86
C GLN A 256 13.07 -15.00 -1.06
N ALA A 257 13.24 -13.84 -1.70
CA ALA A 257 13.61 -12.58 -1.05
C ALA A 257 12.60 -11.49 -1.44
N ILE A 258 12.00 -10.83 -0.44
CA ILE A 258 11.00 -9.78 -0.64
C ILE A 258 11.61 -8.44 -0.22
N VAL A 259 11.67 -7.47 -1.14
CA VAL A 259 12.31 -6.16 -0.91
C VAL A 259 11.24 -5.10 -0.66
N THR A 260 11.13 -4.65 0.59
CA THR A 260 10.06 -3.77 1.08
C THR A 260 10.51 -2.54 1.90
N PRO A 261 11.78 -2.07 1.84
CA PRO A 261 12.15 -0.83 2.53
C PRO A 261 11.43 0.38 1.94
N GLY A 262 11.41 1.52 2.63
CA GLY A 262 10.85 2.77 2.10
C GLY A 262 11.52 3.20 0.78
N VAL A 263 12.83 3.01 0.69
CA VAL A 263 13.65 3.25 -0.52
C VAL A 263 14.49 2.01 -0.81
N ALA A 264 14.36 1.42 -2.00
CA ALA A 264 15.13 0.26 -2.43
C ALA A 264 16.44 0.72 -3.09
N HIS A 265 17.53 0.78 -2.33
CA HIS A 265 18.86 1.06 -2.84
C HIS A 265 19.49 -0.16 -3.52
N GLU A 266 20.50 0.06 -4.39
CA GLU A 266 21.20 -0.98 -5.16
C GLU A 266 21.75 -2.09 -4.27
N GLU A 267 22.31 -1.73 -3.09
CA GLU A 267 22.92 -2.66 -2.15
C GLU A 267 21.91 -3.69 -1.62
N ILE A 268 20.69 -3.24 -1.31
CA ILE A 268 19.61 -4.11 -0.81
C ILE A 268 19.15 -5.07 -1.91
N ILE A 269 18.98 -4.59 -3.14
CA ILE A 269 18.58 -5.43 -4.27
C ILE A 269 19.67 -6.47 -4.57
N THR A 270 20.93 -6.06 -4.56
CA THR A 270 22.06 -6.95 -4.78
C THR A 270 22.16 -8.01 -3.67
N ALA A 271 21.98 -7.62 -2.40
CA ALA A 271 21.97 -8.55 -1.28
C ALA A 271 20.79 -9.54 -1.39
N ALA A 272 19.62 -9.09 -1.78
CA ALA A 272 18.45 -9.95 -1.98
C ALA A 272 18.68 -10.99 -3.11
N VAL A 273 19.33 -10.58 -4.21
CA VAL A 273 19.70 -11.51 -5.30
C VAL A 273 20.76 -12.51 -4.84
N ALA A 274 21.72 -12.09 -4.01
CA ALA A 274 22.75 -12.98 -3.46
C ALA A 274 22.17 -13.99 -2.45
N ALA A 275 21.17 -13.59 -1.67
CA ALA A 275 20.56 -14.43 -0.64
C ALA A 275 19.74 -15.60 -1.20
N VAL A 276 19.12 -15.46 -2.38
CA VAL A 276 18.33 -16.55 -2.96
C VAL A 276 19.18 -17.58 -3.67
N GLY A 277 18.79 -18.83 -3.53
CA GLY A 277 19.44 -19.98 -4.16
C GLY A 277 19.14 -20.12 -5.66
N LYS A 278 19.48 -21.28 -6.22
CA LYS A 278 19.14 -21.66 -7.61
C LYS A 278 17.62 -21.81 -7.73
N GLY A 279 17.04 -21.22 -8.78
CA GLY A 279 15.60 -21.18 -8.99
C GLY A 279 14.86 -20.20 -8.09
N GLY A 280 15.55 -19.52 -7.16
CA GLY A 280 14.95 -18.61 -6.20
C GLY A 280 14.38 -17.33 -6.84
N THR A 281 13.43 -16.71 -6.14
CA THR A 281 12.70 -15.53 -6.62
C THR A 281 12.97 -14.32 -5.74
N VAL A 282 13.34 -13.20 -6.36
CA VAL A 282 13.41 -11.88 -5.72
C VAL A 282 12.21 -11.04 -6.13
N VAL A 283 11.45 -10.56 -5.17
CA VAL A 283 10.28 -9.68 -5.41
C VAL A 283 10.63 -8.26 -5.02
N LEU A 284 10.57 -7.34 -5.97
CA LEU A 284 10.77 -5.91 -5.76
C LEU A 284 9.40 -5.24 -5.56
N THR A 285 9.17 -4.74 -4.36
CA THR A 285 7.92 -4.05 -3.98
C THR A 285 8.17 -2.55 -3.74
N ALA A 286 9.42 -2.20 -3.44
CA ALA A 286 9.90 -0.84 -3.25
C ALA A 286 10.81 -0.40 -4.41
N PHE A 287 10.96 0.90 -4.58
CA PHE A 287 11.87 1.52 -5.56
C PHE A 287 12.56 2.75 -4.94
N ALA A 288 13.57 3.32 -5.60
CA ALA A 288 14.31 4.49 -5.12
C ALA A 288 13.73 5.82 -5.65
N GLY A 289 13.05 5.79 -6.79
CA GLY A 289 12.44 6.93 -7.47
C GLY A 289 12.13 6.54 -8.91
N LEU A 290 11.20 7.27 -9.58
CA LEU A 290 10.74 6.88 -10.92
C LEU A 290 11.84 6.89 -11.97
N ASP A 291 12.80 7.83 -11.87
CA ASP A 291 13.86 8.04 -12.85
C ASP A 291 15.21 7.45 -12.40
N VAL A 292 15.24 6.72 -11.27
CA VAL A 292 16.47 6.17 -10.72
C VAL A 292 16.79 4.81 -11.35
N THR A 293 17.97 4.71 -11.96
CA THR A 293 18.52 3.44 -12.45
C THR A 293 19.52 2.91 -11.42
N ASN A 294 19.11 1.88 -10.67
CA ASN A 294 19.87 1.35 -9.54
C ASN A 294 19.97 -0.18 -9.48
N ILE A 295 19.73 -0.88 -10.60
CA ILE A 295 19.83 -2.35 -10.63
C ILE A 295 21.03 -2.76 -11.48
N ARG A 296 22.11 -3.23 -10.83
CA ARG A 296 23.31 -3.79 -11.49
C ARG A 296 23.49 -5.23 -11.07
N LEU A 297 23.29 -6.15 -12.01
CA LEU A 297 23.35 -7.58 -11.75
C LEU A 297 24.25 -8.29 -12.74
N ARG A 298 24.91 -9.36 -12.31
CA ARG A 298 25.67 -10.24 -13.18
C ARG A 298 24.68 -11.15 -13.93
N SER A 299 24.59 -10.98 -15.24
CA SER A 299 23.67 -11.78 -16.08
C SER A 299 23.93 -13.29 -15.95
N ALA A 300 25.20 -13.72 -15.84
CA ALA A 300 25.56 -15.12 -15.63
C ALA A 300 24.95 -15.69 -14.34
N GLU A 301 24.90 -14.91 -13.27
CA GLU A 301 24.29 -15.34 -12.02
C GLU A 301 22.79 -15.61 -12.17
N ILE A 302 22.10 -14.73 -12.86
CA ILE A 302 20.67 -14.91 -13.14
C ILE A 302 20.44 -16.12 -14.05
N THR A 303 21.16 -16.19 -15.16
CA THR A 303 20.93 -17.21 -16.20
C THR A 303 21.32 -18.61 -15.74
N GLN A 304 22.53 -18.78 -15.16
CA GLN A 304 23.05 -20.12 -14.77
C GLN A 304 22.34 -20.67 -13.53
N ASN A 305 21.84 -19.81 -12.66
CA ASN A 305 21.09 -20.22 -11.47
C ASN A 305 19.57 -20.15 -11.67
N GLN A 306 19.08 -19.75 -12.84
CA GLN A 306 17.64 -19.60 -13.15
C GLN A 306 16.90 -18.74 -12.10
N LYS A 307 17.57 -17.71 -11.58
CA LYS A 307 16.94 -16.80 -10.61
C LYS A 307 15.89 -15.92 -11.29
N THR A 308 14.80 -15.64 -10.59
CA THR A 308 13.73 -14.75 -11.06
C THR A 308 13.79 -13.44 -10.30
N ILE A 309 13.68 -12.32 -11.03
CA ILE A 309 13.46 -10.99 -10.43
C ILE A 309 12.13 -10.47 -10.93
N LYS A 310 11.24 -10.13 -10.01
CA LYS A 310 9.84 -9.79 -10.32
C LYS A 310 9.41 -8.53 -9.57
N GLY A 311 8.83 -7.56 -10.29
CA GLY A 311 8.13 -6.43 -9.66
C GLY A 311 6.75 -6.85 -9.17
N ALA A 312 6.28 -6.26 -8.07
CA ALA A 312 4.95 -6.50 -7.53
C ALA A 312 4.25 -5.18 -7.17
N LEU A 313 3.25 -4.81 -7.96
CA LEU A 313 2.32 -3.73 -7.63
C LEU A 313 1.11 -4.33 -6.91
N PHE A 314 0.71 -3.76 -5.76
CA PHE A 314 -0.38 -4.29 -4.93
C PHE A 314 -0.21 -5.79 -4.58
N GLY A 315 1.04 -6.27 -4.45
CA GLY A 315 1.34 -7.69 -4.25
C GLY A 315 0.89 -8.61 -5.39
N SER A 316 0.63 -8.09 -6.58
CA SER A 316 0.03 -8.81 -7.73
C SER A 316 -1.37 -9.38 -7.43
N LEU A 317 -2.09 -8.81 -6.48
CA LEU A 317 -3.44 -9.20 -6.07
C LEU A 317 -4.53 -8.49 -6.91
N ASN A 318 -5.76 -9.01 -6.84
CA ASN A 318 -6.93 -8.43 -7.48
C ASN A 318 -7.80 -7.69 -6.43
N PRO A 319 -7.87 -6.35 -6.42
CA PRO A 319 -8.45 -5.58 -5.32
C PRO A 319 -9.84 -6.05 -4.90
N HIS A 320 -10.80 -6.16 -5.82
CA HIS A 320 -12.18 -6.53 -5.49
C HIS A 320 -12.36 -7.94 -4.89
N TYR A 321 -11.43 -8.85 -5.16
CA TYR A 321 -11.46 -10.20 -4.61
C TYR A 321 -10.62 -10.30 -3.34
N ASP A 322 -9.38 -9.84 -3.41
CA ASP A 322 -8.40 -10.11 -2.36
C ASP A 322 -8.57 -9.21 -1.13
N ILE A 323 -9.08 -7.97 -1.26
CA ILE A 323 -9.42 -7.13 -0.11
C ILE A 323 -10.46 -7.84 0.78
N VAL A 324 -11.54 -8.33 0.18
CA VAL A 324 -12.58 -9.05 0.93
C VAL A 324 -12.04 -10.33 1.56
N LYS A 325 -11.19 -11.07 0.83
CA LYS A 325 -10.53 -12.28 1.33
C LYS A 325 -9.63 -11.98 2.53
N LEU A 326 -8.81 -10.92 2.46
CA LEU A 326 -7.93 -10.53 3.56
C LEU A 326 -8.72 -10.10 4.80
N LEU A 327 -9.79 -9.32 4.63
CA LEU A 327 -10.66 -8.94 5.74
C LEU A 327 -11.37 -10.15 6.38
N ARG A 328 -11.75 -11.15 5.60
CA ARG A 328 -12.27 -12.40 6.14
C ARG A 328 -11.22 -13.25 6.86
N LEU A 329 -9.96 -13.18 6.44
CA LEU A 329 -8.86 -13.78 7.21
C LEU A 329 -8.63 -13.05 8.54
N TYR A 330 -8.76 -11.74 8.56
CA TYR A 330 -8.73 -10.94 9.78
C TYR A 330 -9.88 -11.33 10.74
N ASP A 331 -11.12 -11.37 10.24
CA ASP A 331 -12.31 -11.76 11.01
C ASP A 331 -12.17 -13.20 11.60
N ALA A 332 -11.51 -14.09 10.86
CA ALA A 332 -11.19 -15.45 11.32
C ALA A 332 -9.95 -15.53 12.24
N GLY A 333 -9.33 -14.42 12.62
CA GLY A 333 -8.11 -14.38 13.45
C GLY A 333 -6.86 -14.95 12.77
N LYS A 334 -6.80 -14.94 11.44
CA LYS A 334 -5.69 -15.48 10.63
C LYS A 334 -4.81 -14.39 10.01
N LEU A 335 -5.19 -13.15 10.13
CA LEU A 335 -4.45 -11.97 9.71
C LEU A 335 -4.52 -10.93 10.83
N LYS A 336 -3.39 -10.41 11.25
CA LYS A 336 -3.30 -9.36 12.27
C LYS A 336 -3.40 -8.00 11.57
N LEU A 337 -4.39 -7.21 11.91
CA LEU A 337 -4.55 -5.82 11.45
C LEU A 337 -4.53 -4.83 12.62
N ASP A 338 -5.12 -5.17 13.76
CA ASP A 338 -5.14 -4.29 14.94
C ASP A 338 -3.72 -3.98 15.43
N GLU A 339 -2.86 -5.00 15.46
CA GLU A 339 -1.46 -4.90 15.89
C GLU A 339 -0.58 -4.09 14.94
N LEU A 340 -1.04 -3.89 13.69
CA LEU A 340 -0.34 -3.01 12.74
C LEU A 340 -0.48 -1.55 13.14
N VAL A 341 -1.64 -1.14 13.70
CA VAL A 341 -1.94 0.25 14.02
C VAL A 341 -1.23 0.64 15.31
N THR A 342 -0.01 1.17 15.19
CA THR A 342 0.80 1.55 16.35
C THR A 342 0.55 2.98 16.80
N GLN A 343 -0.01 3.84 15.94
CA GLN A 343 -0.35 5.21 16.29
C GLN A 343 -1.56 5.73 15.49
N ARG A 344 -2.36 6.59 16.13
CA ARG A 344 -3.47 7.32 15.53
C ARG A 344 -3.21 8.81 15.61
N TYR A 345 -3.56 9.51 14.55
CA TYR A 345 -3.36 10.95 14.38
C TYR A 345 -4.68 11.60 13.98
N THR A 346 -4.85 12.86 14.33
CA THR A 346 -5.84 13.72 13.68
C THR A 346 -5.30 14.20 12.34
N MET A 347 -6.15 14.76 11.49
CA MET A 347 -5.70 15.38 10.24
C MET A 347 -4.65 16.47 10.48
N ASP A 348 -4.81 17.26 11.55
CA ASP A 348 -3.87 18.35 11.93
C ASP A 348 -2.47 17.83 12.32
N GLN A 349 -2.35 16.56 12.64
CA GLN A 349 -1.09 15.90 13.00
C GLN A 349 -0.45 15.15 11.82
N VAL A 350 -0.89 15.38 10.60
CA VAL A 350 -0.40 14.62 9.41
C VAL A 350 1.12 14.68 9.28
N ASN A 351 1.72 15.85 9.45
CA ASN A 351 3.19 16.01 9.33
C ASN A 351 3.94 15.34 10.49
N GLU A 352 3.37 15.34 11.71
CA GLU A 352 3.89 14.57 12.84
C GLU A 352 3.89 13.05 12.52
N GLY A 353 2.78 12.54 11.98
CA GLY A 353 2.67 11.13 11.60
C GLY A 353 3.69 10.70 10.54
N TYR A 354 3.97 11.55 9.55
CA TYR A 354 5.00 11.27 8.56
C TYR A 354 6.43 11.38 9.13
N ALA A 355 6.67 12.30 10.09
CA ALA A 355 7.94 12.36 10.81
C ALA A 355 8.19 11.09 11.63
N ASP A 356 7.17 10.59 12.34
CA ASP A 356 7.23 9.32 13.09
C ASP A 356 7.53 8.13 12.19
N MET A 357 6.96 8.12 10.99
CA MET A 357 7.25 7.08 9.97
C MET A 357 8.70 7.12 9.51
N LEU A 358 9.23 8.31 9.18
CA LEU A 358 10.62 8.49 8.73
C LEU A 358 11.63 8.09 9.80
N GLU A 359 11.34 8.40 11.06
CA GLU A 359 12.19 8.05 12.19
C GLU A 359 12.03 6.58 12.64
N GLY A 360 11.13 5.83 12.00
CA GLY A 360 10.90 4.41 12.31
C GLY A 360 10.22 4.16 13.65
N ARG A 361 9.50 5.14 14.20
CA ARG A 361 8.78 5.04 15.48
C ARG A 361 7.48 4.28 15.40
N ILE A 362 6.95 4.11 14.20
CA ILE A 362 5.66 3.44 13.94
C ILE A 362 5.80 2.31 12.91
N ILE A 363 4.92 1.33 12.99
CA ILE A 363 4.70 0.35 11.92
C ILE A 363 3.66 0.89 10.94
N ARG A 364 2.44 1.21 11.43
CA ARG A 364 1.39 1.89 10.66
C ARG A 364 0.77 3.01 11.50
N GLY A 365 0.67 4.18 10.90
CA GLY A 365 -0.10 5.30 11.41
C GLY A 365 -1.41 5.46 10.65
N LEU A 366 -2.47 5.86 11.35
CA LEU A 366 -3.77 6.19 10.77
C LEU A 366 -4.14 7.63 11.09
N ILE A 367 -4.61 8.37 10.08
CA ILE A 367 -5.41 9.56 10.30
C ILE A 367 -6.84 9.09 10.57
N ILE A 368 -7.39 9.48 11.73
CA ILE A 368 -8.80 9.24 12.06
C ILE A 368 -9.58 10.52 11.75
N HIS A 369 -10.53 10.40 10.83
CA HIS A 369 -11.37 11.53 10.45
C HIS A 369 -12.50 11.76 11.46
N ASP A 370 -12.74 13.02 11.79
CA ASP A 370 -13.90 13.39 12.61
C ASP A 370 -15.18 13.13 11.82
N THR A 371 -15.96 12.17 12.26
CA THR A 371 -17.24 11.80 11.64
C THR A 371 -18.42 12.52 12.27
N SER A 372 -18.19 13.38 13.27
CA SER A 372 -19.26 14.11 13.99
C SER A 372 -19.81 15.30 13.20
N SER A 373 -19.10 15.77 12.17
CA SER A 373 -19.60 16.82 11.29
C SER A 373 -20.65 16.23 10.34
N THR A 374 -21.91 16.27 10.78
CA THR A 374 -23.07 16.05 9.89
C THR A 374 -22.99 17.03 8.72
N ALA A 375 -23.22 16.56 7.50
CA ALA A 375 -23.39 17.45 6.35
C ALA A 375 -24.46 18.50 6.69
N PRO A 376 -24.28 19.77 6.32
CA PRO A 376 -25.41 20.68 6.30
C PRO A 376 -26.47 20.11 5.38
N GLU A 377 -27.71 20.11 5.83
CA GLU A 377 -28.92 19.65 5.12
C GLU A 377 -29.08 20.28 3.74
#